data_f3f0d5e4cb8319f8952bc6d90376920b
#
_entry.id   f3f0d5e4cb8319f8952bc6d90376920b
#
_cell.length_a   1.000
_cell.length_b   1.000
_cell.length_c   1.000
_cell.angle_alpha   90.00
_cell.angle_beta   90.00
_cell.angle_gamma   90.00
#
_symmetry.space_group_name_H-M   'P 1'
#
loop_
_entity.id
_entity.type
_entity.pdbx_description
1 polymer ?
#
loop_
_entity_poly.entity_id
_entity_poly.type
_entity_poly.pdbx_seq_one_letter_code
_entity_poly.pdbx_strand_id
1 'polypeptide(L)'
;AEAQIAKGSFGFFEEMGAEEALDILNNAPLKEYTEQGNEKDATSLENMKAALEWIKECNELRENHQCADLKVSDSLMAIAQSNTNASGNYIGHTGQFQVGGENLAWGSGSYDPFYGWYTEEKEDYETTGNPDNSGHYFNIIQEGFVYTGFAVNQYSVRYGAAYGQVFNWENYSEQYNDNAMPLEDYPNRFMKYYDGLMNAPQ
;
A
#
# COMPACT_ATOMS: atom_id res chain seq x y z
N ALA A 1 -3.28 -7.20 24.85
CA ALA A 1 -3.05 -7.58 23.44
C ALA A 1 -4.29 -7.31 22.59
N GLU A 2 -5.48 -7.80 22.93
CA GLU A 2 -6.70 -7.63 22.11
C GLU A 2 -7.02 -6.17 21.77
N ALA A 3 -6.94 -5.26 22.72
CA ALA A 3 -7.19 -3.84 22.51
C ALA A 3 -6.20 -3.20 21.53
N GLN A 4 -4.94 -3.65 21.50
CA GLN A 4 -3.93 -3.20 20.54
C GLN A 4 -4.15 -3.82 19.15
N ILE A 5 -4.52 -5.10 19.09
CA ILE A 5 -4.87 -5.76 17.85
C ILE A 5 -6.04 -5.04 17.17
N ALA A 6 -7.06 -4.66 17.96
CA ALA A 6 -8.23 -3.92 17.46
C ALA A 6 -7.88 -2.51 16.92
N LYS A 7 -6.73 -1.95 17.27
CA LYS A 7 -6.25 -0.69 16.66
C LYS A 7 -5.69 -0.88 15.26
N GLY A 8 -5.31 -2.09 14.89
CA GLY A 8 -4.70 -2.37 13.59
C GLY A 8 -3.42 -1.56 13.36
N SER A 9 -3.26 -1.02 12.16
CA SER A 9 -2.09 -0.21 11.79
C SER A 9 -1.95 1.07 12.61
N PHE A 10 -3.04 1.63 13.15
CA PHE A 10 -2.94 2.78 14.06
C PHE A 10 -2.09 2.44 15.29
N GLY A 11 -2.30 1.24 15.88
CA GLY A 11 -1.49 0.79 17.01
C GLY A 11 -0.02 0.59 16.64
N PHE A 12 0.26 0.09 15.46
CA PHE A 12 1.62 -0.02 14.93
C PHE A 12 2.27 1.36 14.75
N PHE A 13 1.58 2.30 14.12
CA PHE A 13 2.09 3.65 13.94
C PHE A 13 2.28 4.41 15.27
N GLU A 14 1.39 4.21 16.25
CA GLU A 14 1.57 4.74 17.59
C GLU A 14 2.87 4.22 18.23
N GLU A 15 3.09 2.90 18.19
CA GLU A 15 4.31 2.26 18.72
C GLU A 15 5.58 2.75 18.05
N MET A 16 5.52 3.02 16.75
CA MET A 16 6.66 3.53 15.96
C MET A 16 6.86 5.04 16.09
N GLY A 17 5.95 5.77 16.76
CA GLY A 17 5.99 7.24 16.80
C GLY A 17 5.77 7.89 15.42
N ALA A 18 5.04 7.23 14.53
CA ALA A 18 4.77 7.69 13.17
C ALA A 18 3.61 8.70 13.15
N GLU A 19 3.85 9.89 13.67
CA GLU A 19 2.83 10.93 13.85
C GLU A 19 2.17 11.36 12.54
N GLU A 20 2.94 11.49 11.46
CA GLU A 20 2.39 11.85 10.14
C GLU A 20 1.44 10.76 9.61
N ALA A 21 1.79 9.49 9.75
CA ALA A 21 0.93 8.39 9.33
C ALA A 21 -0.40 8.38 10.11
N LEU A 22 -0.35 8.65 11.41
CA LEU A 22 -1.55 8.78 12.25
C LEU A 22 -2.39 9.99 11.83
N ASP A 23 -1.78 11.13 11.54
CA ASP A 23 -2.47 12.31 11.06
C ASP A 23 -3.17 12.05 9.72
N ILE A 24 -2.51 11.39 8.79
CA ILE A 24 -3.08 10.97 7.51
C ILE A 24 -4.35 10.15 7.73
N LEU A 25 -4.30 9.12 8.55
CA LEU A 25 -5.47 8.25 8.78
C LEU A 25 -6.59 8.95 9.54
N ASN A 26 -6.27 9.77 10.53
CA ASN A 26 -7.25 10.46 11.37
C ASN A 26 -7.94 11.64 10.67
N ASN A 27 -7.24 12.30 9.75
CA ASN A 27 -7.68 13.56 9.14
C ASN A 27 -7.85 13.49 7.62
N ALA A 28 -7.79 12.30 7.01
CA ALA A 28 -8.04 12.13 5.58
C ALA A 28 -9.41 12.70 5.19
N PRO A 29 -9.53 13.35 4.01
CA PRO A 29 -10.81 13.88 3.52
C PRO A 29 -11.93 12.83 3.46
N LEU A 30 -11.60 11.57 3.19
CA LEU A 30 -12.52 10.45 3.08
C LEU A 30 -12.34 9.43 4.23
N LYS A 31 -11.99 9.89 5.41
CA LYS A 31 -11.75 9.05 6.59
C LYS A 31 -12.96 8.23 7.04
N GLU A 32 -14.16 8.61 6.66
CA GLU A 32 -15.40 7.88 6.94
C GLU A 32 -15.41 6.48 6.32
N TYR A 33 -14.57 6.21 5.32
CA TYR A 33 -14.43 4.88 4.72
C TYR A 33 -13.40 3.99 5.41
N THR A 34 -12.71 4.49 6.43
CA THR A 34 -11.75 3.72 7.22
C THR A 34 -12.40 3.25 8.52
N GLU A 35 -12.49 1.95 8.68
CA GLU A 35 -12.93 1.30 9.91
C GLU A 35 -11.71 0.75 10.66
N GLN A 36 -11.15 1.56 11.55
CA GLN A 36 -9.89 1.27 12.25
C GLN A 36 -9.81 -0.17 12.76
N GLY A 37 -8.84 -0.93 12.26
CA GLY A 37 -8.53 -2.28 12.70
C GLY A 37 -9.58 -3.35 12.40
N ASN A 38 -10.68 -2.99 11.70
CA ASN A 38 -11.67 -3.98 11.26
C ASN A 38 -10.99 -5.04 10.39
N GLU A 39 -11.36 -6.30 10.53
CA GLU A 39 -10.72 -7.43 9.85
C GLU A 39 -10.67 -7.32 8.32
N LYS A 40 -11.63 -6.61 7.72
CA LYS A 40 -11.70 -6.39 6.26
C LYS A 40 -11.06 -5.10 5.81
N ASP A 41 -10.86 -4.16 6.72
CA ASP A 41 -10.30 -2.84 6.43
C ASP A 41 -8.80 -2.92 6.15
N ALA A 42 -8.30 -2.01 5.31
CA ALA A 42 -6.87 -1.95 4.99
C ALA A 42 -5.99 -1.69 6.22
N THR A 43 -6.56 -1.16 7.30
CA THR A 43 -5.85 -0.91 8.56
C THR A 43 -5.78 -2.12 9.48
N SER A 44 -6.39 -3.26 9.15
CA SER A 44 -6.17 -4.48 9.93
C SER A 44 -4.72 -4.94 9.86
N LEU A 45 -4.21 -5.55 10.93
CA LEU A 45 -2.83 -6.06 10.95
C LEU A 45 -2.61 -7.16 9.91
N GLU A 46 -3.60 -8.01 9.67
CA GLU A 46 -3.53 -9.06 8.65
C GLU A 46 -3.46 -8.48 7.23
N ASN A 47 -4.26 -7.47 6.92
CA ASN A 47 -4.21 -6.81 5.62
C ASN A 47 -2.92 -6.01 5.43
N MET A 48 -2.39 -5.39 6.48
CA MET A 48 -1.09 -4.73 6.43
C MET A 48 0.04 -5.74 6.18
N LYS A 49 -0.01 -6.90 6.84
CA LYS A 49 0.94 -7.99 6.59
C LYS A 49 0.91 -8.46 5.14
N ALA A 50 -0.29 -8.67 4.60
CA ALA A 50 -0.46 -9.04 3.19
C ALA A 50 0.08 -7.96 2.24
N ALA A 51 -0.14 -6.68 2.56
CA ALA A 51 0.37 -5.57 1.76
C ALA A 51 1.90 -5.56 1.64
N LEU A 52 2.61 -5.94 2.69
CA LEU A 52 4.08 -6.01 2.66
C LEU A 52 4.59 -7.13 1.73
N GLU A 53 3.87 -8.23 1.61
CA GLU A 53 4.18 -9.29 0.63
C GLU A 53 3.99 -8.80 -0.81
N TRP A 54 2.95 -8.00 -1.08
CA TRP A 54 2.75 -7.37 -2.39
C TRP A 54 3.87 -6.38 -2.75
N ILE A 55 4.39 -5.62 -1.79
CA ILE A 55 5.55 -4.74 -2.04
C ILE A 55 6.78 -5.56 -2.43
N LYS A 56 6.99 -6.71 -1.79
CA LYS A 56 8.07 -7.63 -2.15
C LYS A 56 7.94 -8.08 -3.60
N GLU A 57 6.75 -8.48 -4.03
CA GLU A 57 6.49 -8.85 -5.43
C GLU A 57 6.79 -7.68 -6.38
N CYS A 58 6.37 -6.46 -6.04
CA CYS A 58 6.69 -5.29 -6.84
C CYS A 58 8.21 -5.11 -7.03
N ASN A 59 8.98 -5.23 -5.95
CA ASN A 59 10.44 -5.12 -6.03
C ASN A 59 11.08 -6.23 -6.86
N GLU A 60 10.59 -7.47 -6.77
CA GLU A 60 11.03 -8.57 -7.64
C GLU A 60 10.76 -8.28 -9.12
N LEU A 61 9.60 -7.67 -9.45
CA LEU A 61 9.32 -7.23 -10.83
C LEU A 61 10.24 -6.09 -11.27
N ARG A 62 10.56 -5.16 -10.40
CA ARG A 62 11.48 -4.04 -10.67
C ARG A 62 12.90 -4.52 -10.97
N GLU A 63 13.37 -5.55 -10.28
CA GLU A 63 14.69 -6.16 -10.54
C GLU A 63 14.82 -6.64 -11.99
N ASN A 64 13.75 -7.16 -12.59
CA ASN A 64 13.74 -7.58 -14.00
C ASN A 64 14.01 -6.42 -14.98
N HIS A 65 13.85 -5.18 -14.53
CA HIS A 65 14.10 -3.97 -15.30
C HIS A 65 15.30 -3.18 -14.77
N GLN A 66 16.12 -3.77 -13.88
CA GLN A 66 17.30 -3.15 -13.29
C GLN A 66 16.96 -1.87 -12.49
N CYS A 67 15.73 -1.76 -12.00
CA CYS A 67 15.31 -0.70 -11.10
C CYS A 67 15.68 -1.07 -9.66
N ALA A 68 16.11 -0.08 -8.89
CA ALA A 68 16.36 -0.27 -7.46
C ALA A 68 15.07 -0.59 -6.70
N ASP A 69 15.20 -1.33 -5.59
CA ASP A 69 14.10 -1.61 -4.70
C ASP A 69 13.49 -0.34 -4.12
N LEU A 70 12.17 -0.30 -4.06
CA LEU A 70 11.44 0.74 -3.36
C LEU A 70 11.58 0.55 -1.85
N LYS A 71 11.78 1.66 -1.15
CA LYS A 71 11.73 1.73 0.31
C LYS A 71 10.28 1.93 0.77
N VAL A 72 9.95 1.40 1.93
CA VAL A 72 8.61 1.53 2.52
C VAL A 72 8.59 2.65 3.54
N SER A 73 7.62 3.54 3.44
CA SER A 73 7.38 4.65 4.36
C SER A 73 6.09 4.42 5.15
N ASP A 74 6.10 4.74 6.46
CA ASP A 74 4.89 4.68 7.29
C ASP A 74 3.78 5.57 6.72
N SER A 75 4.12 6.78 6.29
CA SER A 75 3.14 7.73 5.74
C SER A 75 2.56 7.25 4.41
N LEU A 76 3.37 6.65 3.53
CA LEU A 76 2.86 6.08 2.28
C LEU A 76 2.02 4.82 2.52
N MET A 77 2.33 4.02 3.54
CA MET A 77 1.45 2.93 3.97
C MET A 77 0.08 3.47 4.43
N ALA A 78 0.06 4.53 5.24
CA ALA A 78 -1.16 5.17 5.69
C ALA A 78 -1.98 5.78 4.54
N ILE A 79 -1.33 6.44 3.58
CA ILE A 79 -1.98 6.98 2.37
C ILE A 79 -2.60 5.84 1.55
N ALA A 80 -1.85 4.77 1.31
CA ALA A 80 -2.36 3.61 0.59
C ALA A 80 -3.58 3.01 1.29
N GLN A 81 -3.56 2.88 2.61
CA GLN A 81 -4.68 2.39 3.40
C GLN A 81 -5.93 3.28 3.27
N SER A 82 -5.77 4.59 3.45
CA SER A 82 -6.87 5.56 3.33
C SER A 82 -7.46 5.57 1.92
N ASN A 83 -6.62 5.65 0.89
CA ASN A 83 -7.07 5.66 -0.50
C ASN A 83 -7.75 4.36 -0.90
N THR A 84 -7.19 3.21 -0.50
CA THR A 84 -7.73 1.89 -0.87
C THR A 84 -9.06 1.61 -0.17
N ASN A 85 -9.23 2.03 1.09
CA ASN A 85 -10.51 1.96 1.77
C ASN A 85 -11.60 2.77 1.05
N ALA A 86 -11.29 4.01 0.67
CA ALA A 86 -12.22 4.84 -0.09
C ALA A 86 -12.51 4.27 -1.48
N SER A 87 -11.50 3.75 -2.18
CA SER A 87 -11.64 3.11 -3.50
C SER A 87 -12.46 1.82 -3.47
N GLY A 88 -12.54 1.15 -2.35
CA GLY A 88 -13.43 0.01 -2.16
C GLY A 88 -14.91 0.41 -2.21
N ASN A 89 -15.22 1.64 -1.86
CA ASN A 89 -16.60 2.18 -1.83
C ASN A 89 -16.99 2.86 -3.15
N TYR A 90 -16.11 3.66 -3.73
CA TYR A 90 -16.32 4.14 -5.08
C TYR A 90 -15.09 3.84 -5.95
N ILE A 91 -15.33 3.26 -7.10
CA ILE A 91 -14.27 2.70 -7.93
C ILE A 91 -13.53 3.84 -8.65
N GLY A 92 -12.30 4.13 -8.22
CA GLY A 92 -11.46 5.18 -8.82
C GLY A 92 -10.41 5.75 -7.87
N HIS A 93 -9.55 6.59 -8.44
CA HIS A 93 -8.58 7.37 -7.68
C HIS A 93 -9.28 8.44 -6.85
N THR A 94 -8.88 8.59 -5.58
CA THR A 94 -9.55 9.48 -4.64
C THR A 94 -9.01 10.91 -4.66
N GLY A 95 -7.73 11.07 -5.03
CA GLY A 95 -7.08 12.37 -5.02
C GLY A 95 -6.90 13.01 -3.63
N GLN A 96 -7.03 12.23 -2.54
CA GLN A 96 -6.91 12.75 -1.18
C GLN A 96 -5.53 13.32 -0.85
N PHE A 97 -4.50 12.69 -1.39
CA PHE A 97 -3.09 13.02 -1.12
C PHE A 97 -2.32 13.13 -2.43
N GLN A 98 -1.39 14.07 -2.48
CA GLN A 98 -0.52 14.24 -3.64
C GLN A 98 0.69 13.32 -3.52
N VAL A 99 0.75 12.32 -4.38
CA VAL A 99 1.85 11.35 -4.50
C VAL A 99 2.36 11.30 -5.93
N GLY A 100 3.50 10.68 -6.15
CA GLY A 100 4.10 10.57 -7.48
C GLY A 100 3.31 9.69 -8.45
N GLY A 101 2.67 8.64 -7.94
CA GLY A 101 1.83 7.74 -8.72
C GLY A 101 0.97 6.84 -7.83
N GLU A 102 -0.08 6.29 -8.41
CA GLU A 102 -0.95 5.33 -7.72
C GLU A 102 -1.43 4.26 -8.70
N ASN A 103 -1.34 3.00 -8.29
CA ASN A 103 -1.97 1.87 -8.98
C ASN A 103 -3.13 1.35 -8.13
N LEU A 104 -4.30 1.18 -8.75
CA LEU A 104 -5.48 0.61 -8.12
C LEU A 104 -5.98 -0.60 -8.88
N ALA A 105 -6.49 -1.60 -8.15
CA ALA A 105 -7.15 -2.76 -8.72
C ALA A 105 -8.27 -3.24 -7.81
N TRP A 106 -9.24 -3.92 -8.41
CA TRP A 106 -10.38 -4.51 -7.71
C TRP A 106 -10.57 -5.94 -8.18
N GLY A 107 -10.79 -6.84 -7.25
CA GLY A 107 -11.00 -8.25 -7.54
C GLY A 107 -11.33 -9.03 -6.28
N SER A 108 -11.64 -10.31 -6.41
CA SER A 108 -11.98 -11.18 -5.29
C SER A 108 -11.20 -12.50 -5.32
N GLY A 109 -11.18 -13.20 -4.19
CA GLY A 109 -10.54 -14.51 -4.08
C GLY A 109 -9.02 -14.43 -4.20
N SER A 110 -8.46 -15.13 -5.16
CA SER A 110 -7.02 -15.22 -5.43
C SER A 110 -6.54 -14.21 -6.48
N TYR A 111 -7.23 -13.09 -6.62
CA TYR A 111 -6.82 -12.06 -7.58
C TYR A 111 -5.42 -11.52 -7.28
N ASP A 112 -4.59 -11.48 -8.31
CA ASP A 112 -3.25 -10.87 -8.26
C ASP A 112 -3.27 -9.53 -9.01
N PRO A 113 -3.16 -8.38 -8.31
CA PRO A 113 -3.20 -7.08 -8.95
C PRO A 113 -2.04 -6.88 -9.95
N PHE A 114 -0.89 -7.51 -9.73
CA PHE A 114 0.26 -7.40 -10.64
C PHE A 114 0.06 -8.14 -11.95
N TYR A 115 -0.86 -9.09 -12.03
CA TYR A 115 -1.20 -9.68 -13.31
C TYR A 115 -1.74 -8.61 -14.28
N GLY A 116 -2.71 -7.81 -13.85
CA GLY A 116 -3.24 -6.71 -14.64
C GLY A 116 -2.26 -5.55 -14.79
N TRP A 117 -1.69 -5.09 -13.68
CA TRP A 117 -0.80 -3.92 -13.70
C TRP A 117 0.52 -4.14 -14.44
N TYR A 118 1.06 -5.34 -14.38
CA TYR A 118 2.38 -5.64 -14.94
C TYR A 118 2.29 -6.58 -16.13
N THR A 119 1.72 -7.77 -15.97
CA THR A 119 1.78 -8.80 -17.01
C THR A 119 0.99 -8.41 -18.26
N GLU A 120 -0.27 -8.04 -18.10
CA GLU A 120 -1.13 -7.67 -19.21
C GLU A 120 -0.71 -6.34 -19.86
N GLU A 121 -0.42 -5.31 -19.06
CA GLU A 121 -0.04 -3.99 -19.61
C GLU A 121 1.33 -4.02 -20.27
N LYS A 122 2.28 -4.81 -19.74
CA LYS A 122 3.58 -5.02 -20.39
C LYS A 122 3.41 -5.67 -21.75
N GLU A 123 2.60 -6.74 -21.85
CA GLU A 123 2.32 -7.43 -23.09
C GLU A 123 1.64 -6.50 -24.10
N ASP A 124 0.66 -5.71 -23.67
CA ASP A 124 0.00 -4.73 -24.53
C ASP A 124 1.00 -3.70 -25.06
N TYR A 125 1.85 -3.14 -24.21
CA TYR A 125 2.87 -2.19 -24.61
C TYR A 125 3.90 -2.79 -25.59
N GLU A 126 4.39 -4.00 -25.32
CA GLU A 126 5.33 -4.70 -26.21
C GLU A 126 4.72 -5.01 -27.58
N THR A 127 3.42 -5.25 -27.63
CA THR A 127 2.69 -5.56 -28.87
C THR A 127 2.32 -4.32 -29.67
N THR A 128 1.83 -3.27 -29.00
CA THR A 128 1.26 -2.09 -29.65
C THR A 128 2.22 -0.90 -29.73
N GLY A 129 3.20 -0.83 -28.84
CA GLY A 129 4.06 0.34 -28.64
C GLY A 129 3.33 1.56 -28.08
N ASN A 130 2.07 1.41 -27.66
CA ASN A 130 1.25 2.50 -27.14
C ASN A 130 1.33 2.56 -25.60
N PRO A 131 1.90 3.64 -25.02
CA PRO A 131 1.99 3.76 -23.55
C PRO A 131 0.66 4.12 -22.86
N ASP A 132 -0.34 4.56 -23.61
CA ASP A 132 -1.57 5.14 -23.04
C ASP A 132 -2.38 4.15 -22.18
N ASN A 133 -2.24 2.85 -22.47
CA ASN A 133 -2.93 1.78 -21.73
C ASN A 133 -2.04 1.04 -20.74
N SER A 134 -0.84 1.55 -20.47
CA SER A 134 0.19 0.85 -19.67
C SER A 134 0.68 1.66 -18.48
N GLY A 135 -0.18 2.51 -17.93
CA GLY A 135 0.17 3.43 -16.85
C GLY A 135 0.61 2.73 -15.56
N HIS A 136 -0.04 1.62 -15.19
CA HIS A 136 0.34 0.86 -14.01
C HIS A 136 1.70 0.18 -14.19
N TYR A 137 1.93 -0.40 -15.36
CA TYR A 137 3.22 -0.99 -15.72
C TYR A 137 4.35 0.04 -15.60
N PHE A 138 4.16 1.23 -16.19
CA PHE A 138 5.17 2.30 -16.12
C PHE A 138 5.40 2.82 -14.71
N ASN A 139 4.38 2.88 -13.85
CA ASN A 139 4.58 3.22 -12.44
C ASN A 139 5.49 2.19 -11.74
N ILE A 140 5.29 0.90 -12.00
CA ILE A 140 6.10 -0.16 -11.38
C ILE A 140 7.56 -0.06 -11.78
N ILE A 141 7.85 0.18 -13.05
CA ILE A 141 9.23 0.21 -13.58
C ILE A 141 9.86 1.62 -13.63
N GLN A 142 9.22 2.61 -13.02
CA GLN A 142 9.75 3.98 -12.98
C GLN A 142 10.99 4.05 -12.07
N GLU A 143 12.15 4.30 -12.67
CA GLU A 143 13.41 4.40 -11.92
C GLU A 143 13.44 5.55 -10.91
N GLY A 144 12.73 6.63 -11.20
CA GLY A 144 12.67 7.81 -10.32
C GLY A 144 11.82 7.63 -9.08
N PHE A 145 10.99 6.60 -9.01
CA PHE A 145 10.27 6.24 -7.78
C PHE A 145 11.20 5.50 -6.83
N VAL A 146 11.26 5.98 -5.59
CA VAL A 146 12.15 5.48 -4.54
C VAL A 146 11.37 4.94 -3.34
N TYR A 147 10.16 5.45 -3.11
CA TYR A 147 9.34 5.15 -1.94
C TYR A 147 7.97 4.61 -2.34
N THR A 148 7.42 3.73 -1.50
CA THR A 148 6.11 3.12 -1.73
C THR A 148 5.36 2.85 -0.44
N GLY A 149 4.05 2.68 -0.58
CA GLY A 149 3.17 2.04 0.36
C GLY A 149 2.15 1.20 -0.40
N PHE A 150 1.60 0.21 0.23
CA PHE A 150 0.61 -0.71 -0.34
C PHE A 150 -0.51 -0.96 0.66
N ALA A 151 -1.73 -1.18 0.16
CA ALA A 151 -2.86 -1.55 1.00
C ALA A 151 -3.77 -2.55 0.31
N VAL A 152 -4.38 -3.39 1.14
CA VAL A 152 -5.41 -4.36 0.74
C VAL A 152 -6.64 -4.10 1.61
N ASN A 153 -7.78 -3.88 0.97
CA ASN A 153 -9.08 -3.81 1.61
C ASN A 153 -9.91 -5.02 1.14
N GLN A 154 -10.34 -5.87 2.07
CA GLN A 154 -11.12 -7.08 1.77
C GLN A 154 -12.61 -6.77 1.48
N TYR A 155 -12.95 -5.49 1.40
CA TYR A 155 -14.28 -5.02 1.05
C TYR A 155 -14.24 -4.13 -0.19
N SER A 156 -15.08 -4.42 -1.16
CA SER A 156 -15.40 -3.54 -2.27
C SER A 156 -16.86 -3.71 -2.62
N VAL A 157 -17.55 -2.60 -2.82
CA VAL A 157 -18.99 -2.61 -3.17
C VAL A 157 -19.30 -3.37 -4.45
N ARG A 158 -18.31 -3.61 -5.29
CA ARG A 158 -18.51 -4.23 -6.60
C ARG A 158 -17.73 -5.53 -6.79
N TYR A 159 -16.51 -5.67 -6.25
CA TYR A 159 -15.58 -6.73 -6.64
C TYR A 159 -15.02 -7.56 -5.49
N GLY A 160 -15.43 -7.32 -4.25
CA GLY A 160 -15.02 -8.08 -3.07
C GLY A 160 -13.77 -7.54 -2.38
N ALA A 161 -12.74 -7.13 -3.11
CA ALA A 161 -11.53 -6.54 -2.55
C ALA A 161 -11.02 -5.37 -3.40
N ALA A 162 -10.25 -4.49 -2.78
CA ALA A 162 -9.52 -3.41 -3.43
C ALA A 162 -8.03 -3.48 -3.05
N TYR A 163 -7.18 -3.16 -4.00
CA TYR A 163 -5.72 -3.13 -3.86
C TYR A 163 -5.22 -1.77 -4.31
N GLY A 164 -4.32 -1.16 -3.54
CA GLY A 164 -3.73 0.12 -3.90
C GLY A 164 -2.26 0.19 -3.56
N GLN A 165 -1.47 0.71 -4.48
CA GLN A 165 -0.07 1.02 -4.27
C GLN A 165 0.19 2.46 -4.63
N VAL A 166 0.88 3.18 -3.76
CA VAL A 166 1.32 4.55 -3.99
C VAL A 166 2.84 4.58 -4.13
N PHE A 167 3.31 5.47 -5.00
CA PHE A 167 4.73 5.65 -5.32
C PHE A 167 5.11 7.10 -5.11
N ASN A 168 6.35 7.35 -4.67
CA ASN A 168 6.83 8.70 -4.52
C ASN A 168 8.28 8.87 -5.00
N TRP A 169 8.58 10.10 -5.46
CA TRP A 169 9.89 10.49 -5.94
C TRP A 169 10.84 10.81 -4.78
N GLU A 170 12.12 10.65 -4.99
CA GLU A 170 13.15 11.03 -4.01
C GLU A 170 13.08 12.52 -3.64
N ASN A 171 12.88 13.36 -4.65
CA ASN A 171 12.90 14.82 -4.52
C ASN A 171 11.52 15.46 -4.34
N TYR A 172 10.50 14.65 -4.15
CA TYR A 172 9.12 15.15 -4.00
C TYR A 172 8.91 15.63 -2.57
N SER A 173 9.42 16.81 -2.25
CA SER A 173 9.46 17.40 -0.91
C SER A 173 9.61 16.34 0.20
N GLU A 174 10.10 16.64 1.33
CA GLU A 174 10.25 15.68 2.44
C GLU A 174 8.93 15.03 2.90
N GLN A 175 7.81 15.35 2.22
CA GLN A 175 6.48 14.84 2.54
C GLN A 175 6.35 13.36 2.25
N TYR A 176 5.80 12.65 3.22
CA TYR A 176 5.43 11.23 3.17
C TYR A 176 6.59 10.22 3.07
N ASN A 177 7.84 10.69 3.07
CA ASN A 177 9.00 9.82 2.94
C ASN A 177 9.71 9.57 4.28
N ASP A 178 9.21 10.15 5.36
CA ASP A 178 9.80 10.05 6.69
C ASP A 178 9.86 8.61 7.17
N ASN A 179 10.97 8.26 7.81
CA ASN A 179 11.22 6.92 8.35
C ASN A 179 11.16 5.81 7.29
N ALA A 180 11.36 6.14 6.02
CA ALA A 180 11.42 5.14 4.97
C ALA A 180 12.56 4.14 5.21
N MET A 181 12.25 2.86 5.06
CA MET A 181 13.18 1.76 5.29
C MET A 181 13.27 0.86 4.07
N PRO A 182 14.44 0.22 3.83
CA PRO A 182 14.53 -0.89 2.89
C PRO A 182 13.44 -1.93 3.14
N LEU A 183 13.02 -2.61 2.09
CA LEU A 183 11.96 -3.61 2.16
C LEU A 183 12.26 -4.73 3.18
N GLU A 184 13.52 -5.13 3.31
CA GLU A 184 13.92 -6.15 4.28
C GLU A 184 13.77 -5.70 5.74
N ASP A 185 13.90 -4.40 6.03
CA ASP A 185 13.86 -3.87 7.39
C ASP A 185 12.43 -3.51 7.83
N TYR A 186 11.62 -2.98 6.93
CA TYR A 186 10.25 -2.56 7.27
C TYR A 186 9.37 -3.74 7.71
N PRO A 187 9.30 -4.85 6.96
CA PRO A 187 8.56 -6.03 7.41
C PRO A 187 9.08 -6.60 8.72
N ASN A 188 10.39 -6.60 8.95
CA ASN A 188 10.95 -7.07 10.21
C ASN A 188 10.47 -6.24 11.39
N ARG A 189 10.44 -4.91 11.25
CA ARG A 189 9.90 -4.00 12.26
C ARG A 189 8.41 -4.25 12.51
N PHE A 190 7.63 -4.40 11.46
CA PHE A 190 6.21 -4.71 11.56
C PHE A 190 5.98 -6.09 12.21
N MET A 191 6.69 -7.13 11.77
CA MET A 191 6.53 -8.49 12.30
C MET A 191 6.94 -8.59 13.76
N LYS A 192 7.92 -7.83 14.21
CA LYS A 192 8.26 -7.75 15.64
C LYS A 192 7.08 -7.25 16.47
N TYR A 193 6.38 -6.21 15.99
CA TYR A 193 5.17 -5.69 16.63
C TYR A 193 4.04 -6.72 16.58
N TYR A 194 3.76 -7.26 15.41
CA TYR A 194 2.71 -8.24 15.15
C TYR A 194 2.88 -9.49 16.03
N ASP A 195 4.05 -10.12 15.99
CA ASP A 195 4.35 -11.33 16.74
C ASP A 195 4.32 -11.05 18.27
N GLY A 196 4.74 -9.88 18.69
CA GLY A 196 4.66 -9.44 20.08
C GLY A 196 3.23 -9.40 20.60
N LEU A 197 2.27 -8.99 19.76
CA LEU A 197 0.84 -8.99 20.11
C LEU A 197 0.22 -10.39 20.05
N MET A 198 0.51 -11.15 19.01
CA MET A 198 -0.10 -12.47 18.79
C MET A 198 0.37 -13.53 19.78
N ASN A 199 1.60 -13.40 20.29
CA ASN A 199 2.20 -14.31 21.27
C ASN A 199 2.11 -13.78 22.73
N ALA A 200 1.45 -12.64 22.96
CA ALA A 200 1.28 -12.13 24.31
C ALA A 200 0.42 -13.08 25.17
N PRO A 201 0.77 -13.32 26.44
CA PRO A 201 -0.10 -14.08 27.34
C PRO A 201 -1.48 -13.42 27.44
N GLN A 202 -2.52 -14.24 27.36
CA GLN A 202 -3.92 -13.81 27.57
C GLN A 202 -4.17 -13.51 29.04
#